data_a675357a013f5aa0c9bdac5c8306ca4c
#
_entry.id   a675357a013f5aa0c9bdac5c8306ca4c
#
_cell.length_a   1.000
_cell.length_b   1.000
_cell.length_c   1.000
_cell.angle_alpha   90.00
_cell.angle_beta   90.00
_cell.angle_gamma   90.00
#
_symmetry.space_group_name_H-M   'P 1'
#
loop_
_entity.id
_entity.type
_entity.pdbx_description
1 polymer ?
#
loop_
_entity_poly.entity_id
_entity_poly.type
_entity_poly.pdbx_seq_one_letter_code
_entity_poly.pdbx_strand_id
1 'polypeptide(L)' 'MAQGTVKWFNDAKGYGFISRSDDNKDVFVHYSSITGEGFRTLNQGATVEYEESNGPKGLFAARILKVMLT' A
#
# COMPACT_ATOMS: atom_id res chain seq x y z
N MET A 1 -0.16 -13.14 3.25
CA MET A 1 -0.61 -11.77 2.98
C MET A 1 -0.16 -10.86 4.10
N ALA A 2 0.27 -9.68 3.75
CA ALA A 2 0.79 -8.73 4.72
C ALA A 2 -0.26 -7.68 5.04
N GLN A 3 -0.13 -7.07 6.19
CA GLN A 3 -0.96 -5.94 6.59
C GLN A 3 -0.06 -4.76 6.92
N GLY A 4 -0.60 -3.57 6.70
CA GLY A 4 0.11 -2.35 7.05
C GLY A 4 -0.81 -1.16 7.10
N THR A 5 -0.24 -0.03 7.46
CA THR A 5 -0.95 1.24 7.55
C THR A 5 -0.35 2.20 6.54
N VAL A 6 -1.20 2.89 5.81
CA VAL A 6 -0.75 3.85 4.80
C VAL A 6 -0.08 5.02 5.50
N LYS A 7 1.22 5.22 5.22
CA LYS A 7 1.96 6.37 5.75
C LYS A 7 1.55 7.64 5.01
N TRP A 8 1.56 7.58 3.70
CA TRP A 8 1.10 8.65 2.84
C TRP A 8 0.93 8.12 1.42
N PHE A 9 0.14 8.83 0.65
CA PHE A 9 -0.07 8.49 -0.75
C PHE A 9 -0.28 9.77 -1.53
N ASN A 10 0.43 9.89 -2.66
CA ASN A 10 0.34 11.08 -3.52
C ASN A 10 -0.57 10.74 -4.70
N ASP A 11 -1.78 11.28 -4.69
CA ASP A 11 -2.77 11.01 -5.74
C ASP A 11 -2.32 11.51 -7.10
N ALA A 12 -1.63 12.63 -7.12
CA ALA A 12 -1.20 13.24 -8.38
C ALA A 12 -0.13 12.40 -9.08
N LYS A 13 0.77 11.82 -8.29
CA LYS A 13 1.86 10.99 -8.83
C LYS A 13 1.52 9.51 -8.83
N GLY A 14 0.52 9.11 -8.06
CA GLY A 14 0.03 7.75 -8.05
C GLY A 14 0.89 6.76 -7.28
N TYR A 15 1.61 7.20 -6.26
CA TYR A 15 2.40 6.30 -5.44
C TYR A 15 2.48 6.77 -3.98
N GLY A 16 2.91 5.86 -3.12
CA GLY A 16 3.06 6.17 -1.72
C GLY A 16 3.77 5.05 -0.98
N PHE A 17 3.63 5.07 0.34
CA PHE A 17 4.26 4.08 1.20
C PHE A 17 3.31 3.58 2.26
N ILE A 18 3.46 2.29 2.57
CA ILE A 18 2.73 1.61 3.63
C ILE A 18 3.75 1.25 4.70
N SER A 19 3.40 1.45 5.96
CA SER A 19 4.20 1.00 7.09
C SER A 19 3.76 -0.42 7.43
N ARG A 20 4.66 -1.39 7.27
CA ARG A 20 4.33 -2.78 7.52
C ARG A 20 4.07 -3.01 9.01
N SER A 21 3.00 -3.75 9.32
CA SER A 21 2.57 -3.94 10.72
C SER A 21 3.58 -4.68 11.59
N ASP A 22 4.35 -5.59 10.99
CA ASP A 22 5.26 -6.43 11.76
C ASP A 22 6.47 -5.68 12.30
N ASP A 23 7.06 -4.81 11.50
CA ASP A 23 8.33 -4.18 11.85
C ASP A 23 8.42 -2.72 11.43
N ASN A 24 7.32 -2.14 10.99
CA ASN A 24 7.23 -0.74 10.55
C ASN A 24 8.16 -0.39 9.38
N LYS A 25 8.55 -1.37 8.61
CA LYS A 25 9.32 -1.10 7.40
C LYS A 25 8.45 -0.49 6.33
N ASP A 26 9.06 0.38 5.52
CA ASP A 26 8.36 1.03 4.44
C ASP A 26 8.17 0.07 3.27
N VAL A 27 6.95 0.02 2.75
CA VAL A 27 6.60 -0.79 1.60
C VAL A 27 6.06 0.15 0.53
N PHE A 28 6.72 0.17 -0.63
CA PHE A 28 6.30 1.03 -1.73
C PHE A 28 4.99 0.53 -2.34
N VAL A 29 4.11 1.45 -2.68
CA VAL A 29 2.85 1.11 -3.36
C VAL A 29 2.62 2.08 -4.51
N HIS A 30 2.17 1.53 -5.64
CA HIS A 30 1.83 2.31 -6.83
C HIS A 30 0.36 2.11 -7.15
N TYR A 31 -0.28 3.12 -7.75
CA TYR A 31 -1.71 3.05 -8.01
C TYR A 31 -2.10 1.84 -8.87
N SER A 32 -1.20 1.37 -9.72
CA SER A 32 -1.45 0.19 -10.54
C SER A 32 -1.62 -1.09 -9.74
N SER A 33 -1.16 -1.09 -8.49
CA SER A 33 -1.30 -2.22 -7.58
C SER A 33 -2.61 -2.17 -6.80
N ILE A 34 -3.34 -1.07 -6.86
CA ILE A 34 -4.61 -0.93 -6.17
C ILE A 34 -5.69 -1.56 -7.03
N THR A 35 -6.22 -2.69 -6.56
CA THR A 35 -7.27 -3.40 -7.27
C THR A 35 -8.58 -3.12 -6.58
N GLY A 36 -9.50 -2.55 -7.27
CA GLY A 36 -10.79 -2.23 -6.69
C GLY A 36 -11.49 -1.25 -7.58
N GLU A 37 -12.78 -1.43 -7.75
CA GLU A 37 -13.53 -0.55 -8.61
C GLU A 37 -13.64 0.83 -8.01
N GLY A 38 -13.26 1.83 -8.77
CA GLY A 38 -13.44 3.20 -8.40
C GLY A 38 -12.38 3.80 -7.50
N PHE A 39 -11.42 3.02 -7.02
CA PHE A 39 -10.41 3.55 -6.12
C PHE A 39 -9.02 3.33 -6.67
N ARG A 40 -8.31 4.42 -6.85
CA ARG A 40 -6.89 4.40 -7.22
C ARG A 40 -6.08 5.26 -6.26
N THR A 41 -6.57 5.37 -5.03
CA THR A 41 -5.94 6.19 -4.02
C THR A 41 -6.06 5.51 -2.66
N LEU A 42 -5.14 5.85 -1.77
CA LEU A 42 -5.13 5.34 -0.41
C LEU A 42 -5.13 6.52 0.54
N ASN A 43 -5.93 6.42 1.59
CA ASN A 43 -5.98 7.45 2.61
C ASN A 43 -4.93 7.23 3.67
N GLN A 44 -4.26 8.30 4.06
CA GLN A 44 -3.27 8.24 5.13
C GLN A 44 -3.91 7.68 6.40
N GLY A 45 -3.25 6.72 7.01
CA GLY A 45 -3.74 6.08 8.23
C GLY A 45 -4.64 4.88 8.00
N ALA A 46 -5.05 4.62 6.77
CA ALA A 46 -5.90 3.46 6.48
C ALA A 46 -5.11 2.16 6.64
N THR A 47 -5.77 1.13 7.14
CA THR A 47 -5.18 -0.20 7.23
C THR A 47 -5.47 -0.96 5.93
N VAL A 48 -4.44 -1.59 5.38
CA VAL A 48 -4.56 -2.32 4.12
C VAL A 48 -4.00 -3.73 4.25
N GLU A 49 -4.58 -4.65 3.48
CA GLU A 49 -4.01 -5.97 3.26
C GLU A 49 -3.46 -6.00 1.84
N TYR A 50 -2.27 -6.55 1.68
CA TYR A 50 -1.62 -6.54 0.39
C TYR A 50 -0.71 -7.75 0.20
N GLU A 51 -0.37 -8.02 -1.06
CA GLU A 51 0.64 -9.00 -1.40
C GLU A 51 1.98 -8.28 -1.48
N GLU A 52 2.93 -8.75 -0.67
CA GLU A 52 4.25 -8.16 -0.58
C GLU A 52 5.21 -8.88 -1.50
N SER A 53 6.12 -8.13 -2.09
CA SER A 53 7.17 -8.68 -2.94
C SER A 53 8.46 -7.91 -2.72
N ASN A 54 9.56 -8.54 -3.09
CA ASN A 54 10.86 -7.88 -3.05
C ASN A 54 11.25 -7.45 -4.45
N GLY A 55 11.61 -6.19 -4.60
CA GLY A 55 12.06 -5.65 -5.86
C GLY A 55 13.48 -5.12 -5.77
N PRO A 56 14.02 -4.61 -6.88
CA PRO A 56 15.37 -4.05 -6.91
C PRO A 56 15.58 -2.91 -5.92
N LYS A 57 14.52 -2.22 -5.57
CA LYS A 57 14.56 -1.07 -4.66
C LYS A 57 14.06 -1.40 -3.26
N GLY A 58 13.76 -2.66 -2.98
CA GLY A 58 13.27 -3.10 -1.69
C GLY A 58 11.86 -3.65 -1.75
N LEU A 59 11.17 -3.60 -0.62
CA LEU A 59 9.82 -4.13 -0.51
C LEU A 59 8.81 -3.27 -1.25
N PHE A 60 7.87 -3.92 -1.93
CA PHE A 60 6.77 -3.20 -2.56
C PHE A 60 5.49 -4.03 -2.47
N ALA A 61 4.35 -3.34 -2.53
CA ALA A 61 3.05 -3.99 -2.55
C ALA A 61 2.75 -4.37 -4.00
N ALA A 62 2.79 -5.66 -4.30
CA ALA A 62 2.51 -6.15 -5.64
C ALA A 62 1.03 -5.98 -5.98
N ARG A 63 0.17 -6.08 -4.97
CA ARG A 63 -1.27 -5.90 -5.15
C ARG A 63 -1.91 -5.58 -3.81
N ILE A 64 -2.78 -4.59 -3.80
CA ILE A 64 -3.59 -4.27 -2.63
C ILE A 64 -4.84 -5.13 -2.70
N LEU A 65 -5.06 -5.94 -1.67
CA LEU A 65 -6.18 -6.87 -1.64
C LEU A 65 -7.41 -6.28 -0.98
N LYS A 66 -7.20 -5.47 0.05
CA LYS A 66 -8.31 -4.93 0.81
C LYS A 66 -7.86 -3.66 1.54
N VAL A 67 -8.73 -2.68 1.55
CA VAL A 67 -8.54 -1.46 2.33
C VAL A 67 -9.60 -1.46 3.42
N MET A 68 -9.16 -1.41 4.67
CA MET A 68 -10.06 -1.36 5.80
C MET A 68 -10.32 0.09 6.17
N LEU A 69 -11.58 0.46 6.11
CA LEU A 69 -12.01 1.79 6.54
C LEU A 69 -12.40 1.73 8.00
N THR A 70 -11.81 2.58 8.80
CA THR A 70 -12.18 2.71 10.20
C THR A 70 -13.11 3.89 10.40
#